data_7741e3ec024411d287bde11661ac474b
#
_entry.id   7741e3ec024411d287bde11661ac474b
#
_cell.length_a   1.000
_cell.length_b   1.000
_cell.length_c   1.000
_cell.angle_alpha   90.00
_cell.angle_beta   90.00
_cell.angle_gamma   90.00
#
_symmetry.space_group_name_H-M   'P 1'
#
loop_
_entity.id
_entity.type
_entity.pdbx_description
1 polymer ?
#
loop_
_entity_poly.entity_id
_entity_poly.type
_entity_poly.pdbx_seq_one_letter_code
_entity_poly.pdbx_strand_id
1 'polypeptide(L)'
;MTTASSSRTRSSVRALSPGQIAVLVMTLVTIVTNVLANALPIAGRTTGEISDAFPALVTPAGYVFAIWGVIYLGLLGYALWQALPAQAANPRVQAVAWPITVGHLANALWIVAWHNLAFGVSLLLMLVLLATLMVTYLRLRAPAAKRGAAAPTRAERLLARGTFSIYLGWITVATVANVTIWLMARGFETQFLALPAVAWAMVALVVATLLGVRMLMRYRDAAYAAVLVWAFIGIVVMQIATPLVAGTAVVGVLALVYVAALTFRQAGYTATT
;
A
#
# COMPACT_ATOMS: atom_id res chain seq x y z
N MET A 1 65.89 3.08 -7.39
CA MET A 1 64.85 2.07 -7.65
C MET A 1 63.85 2.12 -6.52
N THR A 2 62.75 2.83 -6.73
CA THR A 2 61.68 3.03 -5.72
C THR A 2 60.53 2.16 -6.11
N THR A 3 60.28 1.06 -5.39
CA THR A 3 59.16 0.16 -5.62
C THR A 3 57.89 0.78 -5.06
N ALA A 4 57.00 1.22 -5.95
CA ALA A 4 55.67 1.66 -5.57
C ALA A 4 54.83 0.43 -5.17
N SER A 5 54.53 0.30 -3.87
CA SER A 5 53.59 -0.66 -3.33
C SER A 5 52.18 -0.26 -3.69
N SER A 6 51.58 -0.91 -4.66
CA SER A 6 50.16 -0.76 -4.98
C SER A 6 49.32 -1.44 -3.91
N SER A 7 48.83 -0.69 -2.93
CA SER A 7 47.82 -1.16 -1.99
C SER A 7 46.48 -1.34 -2.75
N ARG A 8 46.21 -2.58 -3.19
CA ARG A 8 44.85 -3.00 -3.62
C ARG A 8 43.93 -2.88 -2.42
N THR A 9 43.13 -1.82 -2.36
CA THR A 9 42.02 -1.71 -1.44
C THR A 9 41.03 -2.85 -1.77
N ARG A 10 41.08 -3.91 -0.98
CA ARG A 10 40.03 -4.94 -0.97
C ARG A 10 38.74 -4.25 -0.57
N SER A 11 37.84 -4.06 -1.51
CA SER A 11 36.45 -3.69 -1.20
C SER A 11 35.87 -4.84 -0.37
N SER A 12 35.84 -4.68 0.95
CA SER A 12 35.12 -5.63 1.81
C SER A 12 33.67 -5.59 1.43
N VAL A 13 33.16 -6.69 0.93
CA VAL A 13 31.70 -6.86 0.71
C VAL A 13 31.05 -6.68 2.07
N ARG A 14 30.38 -5.54 2.25
CA ARG A 14 29.74 -5.22 3.53
C ARG A 14 28.58 -6.20 3.73
N ALA A 15 28.58 -6.93 4.84
CA ALA A 15 27.50 -7.84 5.20
C ALA A 15 26.17 -7.08 5.33
N LEU A 16 25.06 -7.75 5.00
CA LEU A 16 23.71 -7.20 5.18
C LEU A 16 23.46 -6.90 6.66
N SER A 17 22.84 -5.76 6.94
CA SER A 17 22.40 -5.43 8.29
C SER A 17 21.23 -6.33 8.73
N PRO A 18 21.02 -6.54 10.04
CA PRO A 18 19.88 -7.31 10.54
C PRO A 18 18.52 -6.82 10.00
N GLY A 19 18.35 -5.49 9.85
CA GLY A 19 17.15 -4.91 9.26
C GLY A 19 16.96 -5.28 7.78
N GLN A 20 18.04 -5.30 6.98
CA GLN A 20 17.98 -5.72 5.58
C GLN A 20 17.60 -7.19 5.45
N ILE A 21 18.17 -8.05 6.30
CA ILE A 21 17.82 -9.48 6.34
C ILE A 21 16.36 -9.67 6.75
N ALA A 22 15.91 -8.97 7.79
CA ALA A 22 14.53 -9.04 8.25
C ALA A 22 13.53 -8.64 7.15
N VAL A 23 13.80 -7.57 6.40
CA VAL A 23 12.98 -7.15 5.26
C VAL A 23 12.94 -8.23 4.18
N LEU A 24 14.08 -8.82 3.79
CA LEU A 24 14.14 -9.89 2.79
C LEU A 24 13.30 -11.09 3.21
N VAL A 25 13.54 -11.61 4.41
CA VAL A 25 12.84 -12.78 4.95
C VAL A 25 11.34 -12.51 5.04
N MET A 26 10.94 -11.39 5.64
CA MET A 26 9.52 -11.09 5.84
C MET A 26 8.80 -10.74 4.54
N THR A 27 9.47 -10.19 3.54
CA THR A 27 8.90 -10.03 2.19
C THR A 27 8.56 -11.40 1.59
N LEU A 28 9.48 -12.35 1.65
CA LEU A 28 9.23 -13.71 1.16
C LEU A 28 8.11 -14.40 1.94
N VAL A 29 8.11 -14.32 3.26
CA VAL A 29 7.05 -14.87 4.11
C VAL A 29 5.69 -14.29 3.69
N THR A 30 5.59 -12.97 3.54
CA THR A 30 4.35 -12.30 3.13
C THR A 30 3.87 -12.80 1.76
N ILE A 31 4.75 -12.78 0.75
CA ILE A 31 4.37 -13.20 -0.60
C ILE A 31 3.94 -14.66 -0.61
N VAL A 32 4.75 -15.55 -0.01
CA VAL A 32 4.45 -16.99 0.03
C VAL A 32 3.13 -17.26 0.76
N THR A 33 2.92 -16.67 1.94
CA THR A 33 1.68 -16.87 2.72
C THR A 33 0.45 -16.41 1.92
N ASN A 34 0.52 -15.25 1.26
CA ASN A 34 -0.61 -14.73 0.49
C ASN A 34 -0.87 -15.53 -0.81
N VAL A 35 0.19 -15.97 -1.49
CA VAL A 35 0.06 -16.84 -2.68
C VAL A 35 -0.55 -18.17 -2.28
N LEU A 36 -0.02 -18.82 -1.23
CA LEU A 36 -0.53 -20.11 -0.76
C LEU A 36 -1.97 -20.01 -0.23
N ALA A 37 -2.32 -18.92 0.44
CA ALA A 37 -3.69 -18.71 0.93
C ALA A 37 -4.74 -18.72 -0.18
N ASN A 38 -4.39 -18.31 -1.40
CA ASN A 38 -5.28 -18.29 -2.54
C ASN A 38 -5.10 -19.52 -3.46
N ALA A 39 -3.88 -20.03 -3.61
CA ALA A 39 -3.59 -21.20 -4.44
C ALA A 39 -3.98 -22.53 -3.78
N LEU A 40 -3.82 -22.61 -2.46
CA LEU A 40 -4.25 -23.73 -1.61
C LEU A 40 -5.23 -23.15 -0.56
N PRO A 41 -6.51 -22.90 -0.92
CA PRO A 41 -7.40 -22.06 -0.14
C PRO A 41 -7.45 -22.46 1.33
N ILE A 42 -6.96 -21.59 2.22
CA ILE A 42 -7.07 -21.78 3.68
C ILE A 42 -8.56 -21.83 4.03
N ALA A 43 -8.97 -22.82 4.78
CA ALA A 43 -10.37 -23.07 5.11
C ALA A 43 -11.31 -23.22 3.90
N GLY A 44 -10.78 -23.59 2.73
CA GLY A 44 -11.54 -23.89 1.52
C GLY A 44 -12.09 -22.70 0.75
N ARG A 45 -11.58 -21.46 1.01
CA ARG A 45 -12.04 -20.22 0.37
C ARG A 45 -10.87 -19.34 -0.03
N THR A 46 -11.02 -18.61 -1.12
CA THR A 46 -10.09 -17.55 -1.53
C THR A 46 -10.41 -16.23 -0.80
N THR A 47 -9.46 -15.30 -0.84
CA THR A 47 -9.63 -13.95 -0.26
C THR A 47 -10.83 -13.22 -0.87
N GLY A 48 -11.05 -13.36 -2.19
CA GLY A 48 -12.17 -12.75 -2.91
C GLY A 48 -13.50 -13.37 -2.50
N GLU A 49 -13.61 -14.71 -2.47
CA GLU A 49 -14.84 -15.39 -2.07
C GLU A 49 -15.30 -15.02 -0.66
N ILE A 50 -14.37 -14.81 0.27
CA ILE A 50 -14.71 -14.31 1.62
C ILE A 50 -15.25 -12.89 1.53
N SER A 51 -14.64 -12.03 0.73
CA SER A 51 -15.10 -10.66 0.51
C SER A 51 -16.49 -10.61 -0.11
N ASP A 52 -16.76 -11.46 -1.11
CA ASP A 52 -18.02 -11.53 -1.84
C ASP A 52 -19.17 -12.13 -1.00
N ALA A 53 -18.84 -12.93 0.02
CA ALA A 53 -19.83 -13.45 0.97
C ALA A 53 -20.46 -12.35 1.86
N PHE A 54 -19.83 -11.18 1.93
CA PHE A 54 -20.32 -10.01 2.65
C PHE A 54 -20.56 -8.86 1.65
N PRO A 55 -21.81 -8.59 1.22
CA PRO A 55 -22.12 -7.61 0.17
C PRO A 55 -21.94 -6.17 0.64
N ALA A 56 -20.71 -5.83 1.06
CA ALA A 56 -20.36 -4.49 1.51
C ALA A 56 -20.34 -3.52 0.30
N LEU A 57 -21.06 -2.41 0.40
CA LEU A 57 -21.20 -1.43 -0.69
C LEU A 57 -19.90 -0.73 -1.09
N VAL A 58 -18.85 -0.86 -0.27
CA VAL A 58 -17.48 -0.33 -0.53
C VAL A 58 -16.54 -1.37 -1.12
N THR A 59 -16.98 -2.62 -1.29
CA THR A 59 -16.15 -3.68 -1.87
C THR A 59 -16.12 -3.52 -3.38
N PRO A 60 -14.93 -3.43 -4.00
CA PRO A 60 -14.80 -3.36 -5.45
C PRO A 60 -14.99 -4.74 -6.09
N ALA A 61 -15.27 -4.77 -7.38
CA ALA A 61 -15.35 -6.02 -8.17
C ALA A 61 -14.08 -6.85 -8.07
N GLY A 62 -14.21 -8.18 -8.12
CA GLY A 62 -13.14 -9.16 -7.82
C GLY A 62 -11.83 -8.96 -8.62
N TYR A 63 -11.90 -8.50 -9.88
CA TYR A 63 -10.71 -8.24 -10.69
C TYR A 63 -9.77 -7.19 -10.08
N VAL A 64 -10.28 -6.28 -9.24
CA VAL A 64 -9.49 -5.22 -8.61
C VAL A 64 -8.42 -5.78 -7.68
N PHE A 65 -8.65 -6.96 -7.10
CA PHE A 65 -7.68 -7.65 -6.25
C PHE A 65 -6.39 -8.06 -6.98
N ALA A 66 -6.37 -8.02 -8.34
CA ALA A 66 -5.14 -8.22 -9.12
C ALA A 66 -4.02 -7.22 -8.77
N ILE A 67 -4.35 -6.09 -8.12
CA ILE A 67 -3.38 -5.12 -7.61
C ILE A 67 -2.37 -5.74 -6.63
N TRP A 68 -2.73 -6.84 -5.95
CA TRP A 68 -1.79 -7.56 -5.10
C TRP A 68 -0.57 -8.06 -5.88
N GLY A 69 -0.76 -8.48 -7.14
CA GLY A 69 0.36 -8.85 -8.03
C GLY A 69 1.34 -7.71 -8.24
N VAL A 70 0.83 -6.48 -8.47
CA VAL A 70 1.66 -5.28 -8.63
C VAL A 70 2.39 -4.97 -7.32
N ILE A 71 1.69 -5.07 -6.18
CA ILE A 71 2.28 -4.84 -4.85
C ILE A 71 3.41 -5.85 -4.59
N TYR A 72 3.18 -7.15 -4.81
CA TYR A 72 4.19 -8.19 -4.54
C TYR A 72 5.42 -8.06 -5.44
N LEU A 73 5.24 -7.71 -6.72
CA LEU A 73 6.35 -7.43 -7.62
C LEU A 73 7.16 -6.21 -7.13
N GLY A 74 6.47 -5.16 -6.70
CA GLY A 74 7.11 -3.99 -6.12
C GLY A 74 7.87 -4.30 -4.82
N LEU A 75 7.27 -5.07 -3.91
CA LEU A 75 7.89 -5.50 -2.65
C LEU A 75 9.13 -6.36 -2.89
N LEU A 76 9.06 -7.30 -3.83
CA LEU A 76 10.21 -8.12 -4.22
C LEU A 76 11.33 -7.25 -4.81
N GLY A 77 10.98 -6.34 -5.73
CA GLY A 77 11.93 -5.39 -6.31
C GLY A 77 12.59 -4.51 -5.26
N TYR A 78 11.82 -4.01 -4.27
CA TYR A 78 12.36 -3.27 -3.14
C TYR A 78 13.28 -4.12 -2.26
N ALA A 79 12.85 -5.34 -1.91
CA ALA A 79 13.61 -6.24 -1.05
C ALA A 79 14.98 -6.59 -1.67
N LEU A 80 15.03 -6.84 -2.97
CA LEU A 80 16.28 -7.08 -3.70
C LEU A 80 17.15 -5.82 -3.79
N TRP A 81 16.54 -4.68 -4.14
CA TRP A 81 17.26 -3.42 -4.26
C TRP A 81 17.87 -2.95 -2.93
N GLN A 82 17.13 -3.01 -1.83
CA GLN A 82 17.61 -2.60 -0.51
C GLN A 82 18.72 -3.48 0.03
N ALA A 83 18.82 -4.72 -0.45
CA ALA A 83 19.88 -5.66 -0.10
C ALA A 83 21.20 -5.41 -0.84
N LEU A 84 21.23 -4.56 -1.85
CA LEU A 84 22.46 -4.22 -2.57
C LEU A 84 23.49 -3.56 -1.61
N PRO A 85 24.80 -3.85 -1.75
CA PRO A 85 25.85 -3.25 -0.91
C PRO A 85 25.80 -1.72 -0.88
N ALA A 86 25.44 -1.09 -2.00
CA ALA A 86 25.28 0.36 -2.11
C ALA A 86 24.16 0.92 -1.20
N GLN A 87 23.23 0.11 -0.74
CA GLN A 87 22.11 0.52 0.13
C GLN A 87 22.42 0.31 1.63
N ALA A 88 23.49 -0.41 1.98
CA ALA A 88 23.83 -0.73 3.36
C ALA A 88 24.03 0.51 4.25
N ALA A 89 24.50 1.62 3.67
CA ALA A 89 24.68 2.90 4.37
C ALA A 89 23.55 3.91 4.07
N ASN A 90 22.51 3.53 3.31
CA ASN A 90 21.43 4.44 2.95
C ASN A 90 20.53 4.71 4.19
N PRO A 91 20.53 5.93 4.75
CA PRO A 91 19.81 6.22 5.99
C PRO A 91 18.29 6.12 5.83
N ARG A 92 17.74 6.24 4.60
CA ARG A 92 16.31 6.03 4.36
C ARG A 92 15.94 4.56 4.40
N VAL A 93 16.78 3.68 3.83
CA VAL A 93 16.60 2.22 3.89
C VAL A 93 16.65 1.74 5.34
N GLN A 94 17.65 2.18 6.10
CA GLN A 94 17.80 1.82 7.51
C GLN A 94 16.59 2.31 8.34
N ALA A 95 16.10 3.51 8.08
CA ALA A 95 14.99 4.09 8.83
C ALA A 95 13.66 3.37 8.64
N VAL A 96 13.47 2.64 7.53
CA VAL A 96 12.20 1.97 7.21
C VAL A 96 12.25 0.45 7.38
N ALA A 97 13.42 -0.14 7.64
CA ALA A 97 13.58 -1.59 7.75
C ALA A 97 12.59 -2.21 8.76
N TRP A 98 12.55 -1.72 9.98
CA TRP A 98 11.68 -2.27 11.01
C TRP A 98 10.18 -2.01 10.80
N PRO A 99 9.72 -0.80 10.43
CA PRO A 99 8.32 -0.61 10.06
C PRO A 99 7.87 -1.54 8.93
N ILE A 100 8.70 -1.76 7.90
CA ILE A 100 8.40 -2.70 6.81
C ILE A 100 8.30 -4.13 7.35
N THR A 101 9.28 -4.57 8.16
CA THR A 101 9.29 -5.91 8.74
C THR A 101 8.02 -6.18 9.56
N VAL A 102 7.63 -5.24 10.43
CA VAL A 102 6.40 -5.37 11.24
C VAL A 102 5.16 -5.35 10.36
N GLY A 103 5.12 -4.49 9.34
CA GLY A 103 4.01 -4.45 8.38
C GLY A 103 3.86 -5.75 7.59
N HIS A 104 4.96 -6.34 7.15
CA HIS A 104 4.96 -7.64 6.46
C HIS A 104 4.46 -8.77 7.38
N LEU A 105 4.90 -8.80 8.63
CA LEU A 105 4.38 -9.76 9.62
C LEU A 105 2.87 -9.57 9.82
N ALA A 106 2.42 -8.32 10.00
CA ALA A 106 1.00 -8.02 10.13
C ALA A 106 0.20 -8.46 8.90
N ASN A 107 0.72 -8.28 7.68
CA ASN A 107 0.07 -8.75 6.45
C ASN A 107 -0.02 -10.28 6.38
N ALA A 108 1.07 -11.00 6.69
CA ALA A 108 1.09 -12.45 6.68
C ALA A 108 0.11 -13.06 7.71
N LEU A 109 0.00 -12.45 8.89
CA LEU A 109 -0.97 -12.86 9.91
C LEU A 109 -2.40 -12.44 9.54
N TRP A 110 -2.57 -11.26 8.89
CA TRP A 110 -3.86 -10.78 8.42
C TRP A 110 -4.53 -11.76 7.47
N ILE A 111 -3.80 -12.27 6.47
CA ILE A 111 -4.39 -13.20 5.49
C ILE A 111 -4.88 -14.49 6.16
N VAL A 112 -4.14 -14.99 7.16
CA VAL A 112 -4.54 -16.17 7.94
C VAL A 112 -5.79 -15.87 8.77
N ALA A 113 -5.84 -14.74 9.48
CA ALA A 113 -6.99 -14.33 10.26
C ALA A 113 -8.24 -14.11 9.39
N TRP A 114 -8.05 -13.50 8.20
CA TRP A 114 -9.11 -13.25 7.22
C TRP A 114 -9.73 -14.57 6.74
N HIS A 115 -8.93 -15.54 6.31
CA HIS A 115 -9.40 -16.83 5.83
C HIS A 115 -10.09 -17.67 6.90
N ASN A 116 -9.72 -17.50 8.18
CA ASN A 116 -10.40 -18.13 9.32
C ASN A 116 -11.60 -17.32 9.83
N LEU A 117 -12.06 -16.30 9.10
CA LEU A 117 -13.19 -15.43 9.44
C LEU A 117 -13.04 -14.73 10.80
N ALA A 118 -11.82 -14.62 11.33
CA ALA A 118 -11.49 -13.93 12.57
C ALA A 118 -11.43 -12.40 12.32
N PHE A 119 -12.55 -11.81 11.87
CA PHE A 119 -12.61 -10.44 11.37
C PHE A 119 -12.13 -9.37 12.35
N GLY A 120 -12.33 -9.56 13.67
CA GLY A 120 -11.81 -8.63 14.67
C GLY A 120 -10.29 -8.63 14.75
N VAL A 121 -9.65 -9.81 14.68
CA VAL A 121 -8.19 -9.97 14.63
C VAL A 121 -7.66 -9.46 13.30
N SER A 122 -8.33 -9.81 12.20
CA SER A 122 -8.02 -9.32 10.87
C SER A 122 -8.01 -7.78 10.82
N LEU A 123 -9.03 -7.12 11.36
CA LEU A 123 -9.08 -5.66 11.43
C LEU A 123 -7.93 -5.07 12.25
N LEU A 124 -7.61 -5.63 13.41
CA LEU A 124 -6.48 -5.18 14.23
C LEU A 124 -5.16 -5.26 13.45
N LEU A 125 -4.91 -6.39 12.77
CA LEU A 125 -3.70 -6.59 11.96
C LEU A 125 -3.67 -5.64 10.75
N MET A 126 -4.82 -5.37 10.13
CA MET A 126 -4.95 -4.38 9.05
C MET A 126 -4.60 -2.96 9.53
N LEU A 127 -5.02 -2.58 10.74
CA LEU A 127 -4.69 -1.27 11.33
C LEU A 127 -3.19 -1.17 11.67
N VAL A 128 -2.57 -2.24 12.16
CA VAL A 128 -1.10 -2.30 12.37
C VAL A 128 -0.37 -2.16 11.02
N LEU A 129 -0.83 -2.86 9.99
CA LEU A 129 -0.27 -2.76 8.65
C LEU A 129 -0.40 -1.33 8.09
N LEU A 130 -1.58 -0.73 8.20
CA LEU A 130 -1.82 0.66 7.77
C LEU A 130 -0.89 1.64 8.50
N ALA A 131 -0.76 1.52 9.82
CA ALA A 131 0.10 2.38 10.62
C ALA A 131 1.58 2.25 10.23
N THR A 132 2.07 1.01 10.05
CA THR A 132 3.47 0.77 9.64
C THR A 132 3.76 1.27 8.23
N LEU A 133 2.79 1.16 7.30
CA LEU A 133 2.89 1.71 5.96
C LEU A 133 2.90 3.25 5.98
N MET A 134 2.08 3.90 6.81
CA MET A 134 2.14 5.35 7.01
C MET A 134 3.50 5.80 7.52
N VAL A 135 4.05 5.13 8.53
CA VAL A 135 5.39 5.43 9.05
C VAL A 135 6.45 5.24 7.97
N THR A 136 6.39 4.14 7.22
CA THR A 136 7.29 3.86 6.09
C THR A 136 7.21 4.96 5.03
N TYR A 137 6.01 5.30 4.61
CA TYR A 137 5.73 6.34 3.62
C TYR A 137 6.32 7.70 4.02
N LEU A 138 6.03 8.14 5.24
CA LEU A 138 6.53 9.42 5.76
C LEU A 138 8.05 9.43 5.90
N ARG A 139 8.65 8.33 6.35
CA ARG A 139 10.11 8.21 6.47
C ARG A 139 10.82 8.22 5.12
N LEU A 140 10.28 7.57 4.09
CA LEU A 140 10.85 7.60 2.73
C LEU A 140 10.75 8.98 2.07
N ARG A 141 9.77 9.81 2.47
CA ARG A 141 9.56 11.16 1.93
C ARG A 141 10.13 12.28 2.81
N ALA A 142 10.73 11.95 3.94
CA ALA A 142 11.37 12.94 4.79
C ALA A 142 12.47 13.69 4.00
N PRO A 143 12.62 15.02 4.23
CA PRO A 143 13.63 15.82 3.55
C PRO A 143 15.04 15.21 3.70
N ALA A 144 15.81 15.21 2.62
CA ALA A 144 17.16 14.64 2.58
C ALA A 144 18.07 15.23 3.66
N ALA A 145 18.03 16.55 3.86
CA ALA A 145 18.80 17.27 4.88
C ALA A 145 18.54 16.78 6.31
N LYS A 146 17.29 16.41 6.64
CA LYS A 146 16.94 15.89 7.97
C LYS A 146 17.53 14.51 8.28
N ARG A 147 18.03 13.79 7.27
CA ARG A 147 18.55 12.42 7.39
C ARG A 147 20.00 12.29 6.95
N GLY A 148 20.68 13.37 6.59
CA GLY A 148 22.03 13.30 6.01
C GLY A 148 22.10 12.50 4.72
N ALA A 149 20.99 12.44 3.97
CA ALA A 149 20.87 11.61 2.78
C ALA A 149 20.99 12.45 1.50
N ALA A 150 21.55 11.88 0.44
CA ALA A 150 21.53 12.47 -0.90
C ALA A 150 20.09 12.53 -1.47
N ALA A 151 19.90 13.24 -2.58
CA ALA A 151 18.64 13.22 -3.32
C ALA A 151 18.27 11.78 -3.72
N PRO A 152 16.96 11.41 -3.74
CA PRO A 152 16.56 10.05 -4.07
C PRO A 152 16.88 9.72 -5.53
N THR A 153 17.49 8.56 -5.75
CA THR A 153 17.78 8.04 -7.09
C THR A 153 16.48 7.65 -7.83
N ARG A 154 16.56 7.41 -9.14
CA ARG A 154 15.42 6.90 -9.92
C ARG A 154 14.94 5.54 -9.37
N ALA A 155 15.87 4.63 -9.05
CA ALA A 155 15.56 3.34 -8.45
C ALA A 155 14.84 3.49 -7.12
N GLU A 156 15.30 4.37 -6.23
CA GLU A 156 14.63 4.65 -4.95
C GLU A 156 13.22 5.22 -5.14
N ARG A 157 13.04 6.12 -6.13
CA ARG A 157 11.70 6.65 -6.43
C ARG A 157 10.73 5.57 -6.88
N LEU A 158 11.18 4.63 -7.73
CA LEU A 158 10.33 3.56 -8.25
C LEU A 158 10.14 2.45 -7.22
N LEU A 159 11.24 1.82 -6.76
CA LEU A 159 11.22 0.59 -5.97
C LEU A 159 10.85 0.85 -4.50
N ALA A 160 11.22 1.99 -3.92
CA ALA A 160 10.85 2.31 -2.55
C ALA A 160 9.57 3.18 -2.52
N ARG A 161 9.65 4.43 -3.00
CA ARG A 161 8.52 5.36 -2.85
C ARG A 161 7.28 4.94 -3.63
N GLY A 162 7.44 4.46 -4.87
CA GLY A 162 6.33 3.99 -5.71
C GLY A 162 5.64 2.77 -5.11
N THR A 163 6.41 1.75 -4.76
CA THR A 163 5.88 0.51 -4.17
C THR A 163 5.07 0.78 -2.90
N PHE A 164 5.66 1.50 -1.93
CA PHE A 164 4.97 1.78 -0.66
C PHE A 164 3.85 2.81 -0.81
N SER A 165 3.83 3.58 -1.88
CA SER A 165 2.71 4.44 -2.22
C SER A 165 1.52 3.64 -2.74
N ILE A 166 1.74 2.74 -3.70
CA ILE A 166 0.71 1.81 -4.21
C ILE A 166 0.17 0.95 -3.06
N TYR A 167 1.07 0.39 -2.25
CA TYR A 167 0.67 -0.46 -1.13
C TYR A 167 -0.16 0.30 -0.09
N LEU A 168 0.25 1.50 0.31
CA LEU A 168 -0.51 2.35 1.24
C LEU A 168 -1.88 2.70 0.67
N GLY A 169 -1.97 3.07 -0.62
CA GLY A 169 -3.24 3.34 -1.30
C GLY A 169 -4.19 2.16 -1.23
N TRP A 170 -3.69 0.95 -1.53
CA TRP A 170 -4.49 -0.27 -1.48
C TRP A 170 -4.94 -0.61 -0.05
N ILE A 171 -4.05 -0.53 0.94
CA ILE A 171 -4.39 -0.80 2.34
C ILE A 171 -5.36 0.23 2.91
N THR A 172 -5.35 1.47 2.42
CA THR A 172 -6.40 2.46 2.78
C THR A 172 -7.79 1.96 2.35
N VAL A 173 -7.95 1.50 1.12
CA VAL A 173 -9.22 0.92 0.62
C VAL A 173 -9.57 -0.37 1.36
N ALA A 174 -8.61 -1.28 1.49
CA ALA A 174 -8.79 -2.56 2.16
C ALA A 174 -9.18 -2.40 3.64
N THR A 175 -8.68 -1.37 4.32
CA THR A 175 -9.06 -1.08 5.72
C THR A 175 -10.54 -0.71 5.81
N VAL A 176 -11.05 0.11 4.89
CA VAL A 176 -12.48 0.47 4.86
C VAL A 176 -13.33 -0.78 4.65
N ALA A 177 -12.97 -1.63 3.68
CA ALA A 177 -13.67 -2.88 3.43
C ALA A 177 -13.62 -3.83 4.64
N ASN A 178 -12.45 -3.94 5.31
CA ASN A 178 -12.27 -4.79 6.49
C ASN A 178 -13.12 -4.31 7.68
N VAL A 179 -13.20 -2.99 7.92
CA VAL A 179 -14.09 -2.40 8.94
C VAL A 179 -15.55 -2.72 8.62
N THR A 180 -15.97 -2.52 7.36
CA THR A 180 -17.35 -2.76 6.95
C THR A 180 -17.73 -4.23 7.13
N ILE A 181 -16.90 -5.15 6.69
CA ILE A 181 -17.16 -6.60 6.83
C ILE A 181 -17.18 -7.01 8.32
N TRP A 182 -16.28 -6.47 9.13
CA TRP A 182 -16.31 -6.71 10.58
C TRP A 182 -17.60 -6.21 11.24
N LEU A 183 -18.14 -5.04 10.82
CA LEU A 183 -19.42 -4.53 11.30
C LEU A 183 -20.59 -5.41 10.83
N MET A 184 -20.60 -5.82 9.57
CA MET A 184 -21.63 -6.71 9.01
C MET A 184 -21.65 -8.06 9.75
N ALA A 185 -20.50 -8.65 10.00
CA ALA A 185 -20.37 -9.89 10.78
C ALA A 185 -20.86 -9.75 12.24
N ARG A 186 -21.11 -8.52 12.70
CA ARG A 186 -21.71 -8.21 14.02
C ARG A 186 -23.19 -7.83 13.95
N GLY A 187 -23.82 -7.97 12.78
CA GLY A 187 -25.24 -7.66 12.58
C GLY A 187 -25.55 -6.20 12.20
N PHE A 188 -24.51 -5.39 11.88
CA PHE A 188 -24.72 -4.02 11.39
C PHE A 188 -24.78 -3.98 9.85
N GLU A 189 -25.62 -4.82 9.24
CA GLU A 189 -25.69 -4.99 7.78
C GLU A 189 -26.34 -3.81 7.08
N THR A 190 -27.42 -3.25 7.64
CA THR A 190 -28.24 -2.23 6.98
C THR A 190 -28.00 -0.82 7.49
N GLN A 191 -27.61 -0.67 8.77
CA GLN A 191 -27.33 0.63 9.38
C GLN A 191 -26.32 0.54 10.51
N PHE A 192 -25.56 1.61 10.71
CA PHE A 192 -24.65 1.80 11.82
C PHE A 192 -24.71 3.27 12.27
N LEU A 193 -24.78 3.51 13.60
CA LEU A 193 -24.95 4.85 14.18
C LEU A 193 -26.11 5.65 13.54
N ALA A 194 -27.26 5.01 13.38
CA ALA A 194 -28.47 5.59 12.78
C ALA A 194 -28.34 6.03 11.29
N LEU A 195 -27.21 5.71 10.61
CA LEU A 195 -27.03 5.95 9.20
C LEU A 195 -27.17 4.66 8.39
N PRO A 196 -27.87 4.70 7.24
CA PRO A 196 -27.98 3.55 6.35
C PRO A 196 -26.63 3.19 5.71
N ALA A 197 -26.44 1.92 5.33
CA ALA A 197 -25.21 1.43 4.72
C ALA A 197 -24.77 2.24 3.49
N VAL A 198 -25.72 2.71 2.67
CA VAL A 198 -25.45 3.58 1.51
C VAL A 198 -24.77 4.89 1.93
N ALA A 199 -25.27 5.54 3.00
CA ALA A 199 -24.67 6.78 3.48
C ALA A 199 -23.24 6.56 4.00
N TRP A 200 -23.00 5.46 4.71
CA TRP A 200 -21.65 5.09 5.16
C TRP A 200 -20.70 4.83 4.00
N ALA A 201 -21.18 4.14 2.95
CA ALA A 201 -20.37 3.90 1.75
C ALA A 201 -19.99 5.23 1.07
N MET A 202 -20.95 6.14 0.92
CA MET A 202 -20.71 7.48 0.37
C MET A 202 -19.70 8.27 1.22
N VAL A 203 -19.84 8.29 2.54
CA VAL A 203 -18.90 8.94 3.46
C VAL A 203 -17.50 8.37 3.29
N ALA A 204 -17.36 7.04 3.25
CA ALA A 204 -16.07 6.38 3.07
C ALA A 204 -15.42 6.77 1.73
N LEU A 205 -16.17 6.79 0.63
CA LEU A 205 -15.69 7.21 -0.69
C LEU A 205 -15.26 8.68 -0.72
N VAL A 206 -16.03 9.58 -0.08
CA VAL A 206 -15.68 11.00 0.04
C VAL A 206 -14.37 11.15 0.84
N VAL A 207 -14.26 10.51 2.00
CA VAL A 207 -13.04 10.55 2.82
C VAL A 207 -11.84 10.02 2.04
N ALA A 208 -11.98 8.89 1.34
CA ALA A 208 -10.90 8.34 0.52
C ALA A 208 -10.51 9.29 -0.63
N THR A 209 -11.48 9.94 -1.27
CA THR A 209 -11.24 10.97 -2.30
C THR A 209 -10.43 12.15 -1.71
N LEU A 210 -10.85 12.68 -0.58
CA LEU A 210 -10.15 13.79 0.09
C LEU A 210 -8.72 13.41 0.50
N LEU A 211 -8.51 12.18 0.97
CA LEU A 211 -7.17 11.65 1.23
C LEU A 211 -6.32 11.60 -0.06
N GLY A 212 -6.88 11.10 -1.17
CA GLY A 212 -6.21 11.06 -2.46
C GLY A 212 -5.84 12.46 -2.99
N VAL A 213 -6.78 13.41 -2.90
CA VAL A 213 -6.53 14.83 -3.24
C VAL A 213 -5.41 15.40 -2.38
N ARG A 214 -5.44 15.18 -1.06
CA ARG A 214 -4.37 15.63 -0.16
C ARG A 214 -3.02 15.01 -0.52
N MET A 215 -2.98 13.72 -0.89
CA MET A 215 -1.75 13.03 -1.29
C MET A 215 -1.18 13.62 -2.59
N LEU A 216 -2.04 13.92 -3.57
CA LEU A 216 -1.66 14.61 -4.80
C LEU A 216 -1.11 16.01 -4.53
N MET A 217 -1.84 16.83 -3.79
CA MET A 217 -1.46 18.23 -3.53
C MET A 217 -0.21 18.34 -2.66
N ARG A 218 -0.09 17.52 -1.60
CA ARG A 218 0.98 17.63 -0.60
C ARG A 218 2.26 16.92 -1.01
N TYR A 219 2.14 15.76 -1.68
CA TYR A 219 3.27 14.88 -1.97
C TYR A 219 3.47 14.62 -3.46
N ARG A 220 2.58 15.16 -4.32
CA ARG A 220 2.55 14.87 -5.77
C ARG A 220 2.53 13.37 -6.04
N ASP A 221 1.72 12.64 -5.25
CA ASP A 221 1.68 11.19 -5.26
C ASP A 221 0.62 10.64 -6.22
N ALA A 222 1.00 10.52 -7.50
CA ALA A 222 0.13 9.93 -8.51
C ALA A 222 -0.11 8.43 -8.27
N ALA A 223 0.85 7.71 -7.67
CA ALA A 223 0.72 6.27 -7.48
C ALA A 223 -0.39 5.93 -6.45
N TYR A 224 -0.44 6.65 -5.34
CA TYR A 224 -1.52 6.53 -4.36
C TYR A 224 -2.89 6.86 -4.99
N ALA A 225 -2.99 7.98 -5.70
CA ALA A 225 -4.24 8.39 -6.34
C ALA A 225 -4.70 7.40 -7.42
N ALA A 226 -3.77 6.84 -8.20
CA ALA A 226 -4.09 5.83 -9.23
C ALA A 226 -4.69 4.55 -8.61
N VAL A 227 -4.24 4.15 -7.42
CA VAL A 227 -4.84 3.02 -6.70
C VAL A 227 -6.26 3.31 -6.27
N LEU A 228 -6.55 4.52 -5.78
CA LEU A 228 -7.92 4.91 -5.44
C LEU A 228 -8.81 4.93 -6.69
N VAL A 229 -8.32 5.48 -7.80
CA VAL A 229 -9.04 5.47 -9.08
C VAL A 229 -9.34 4.03 -9.52
N TRP A 230 -8.36 3.13 -9.46
CA TRP A 230 -8.52 1.71 -9.77
C TRP A 230 -9.59 1.05 -8.91
N ALA A 231 -9.55 1.27 -7.59
CA ALA A 231 -10.54 0.73 -6.65
C ALA A 231 -11.94 1.30 -6.90
N PHE A 232 -12.05 2.61 -7.13
CA PHE A 232 -13.33 3.27 -7.38
C PHE A 232 -13.97 2.81 -8.69
N ILE A 233 -13.21 2.60 -9.76
CA ILE A 233 -13.71 1.98 -10.99
C ILE A 233 -14.32 0.61 -10.68
N GLY A 234 -13.67 -0.20 -9.87
CA GLY A 234 -14.20 -1.49 -9.44
C GLY A 234 -15.46 -1.37 -8.59
N ILE A 235 -15.56 -0.35 -7.75
CA ILE A 235 -16.79 -0.07 -6.97
C ILE A 235 -17.93 0.36 -7.91
N VAL A 236 -17.67 1.20 -8.91
CA VAL A 236 -18.68 1.58 -9.92
C VAL A 236 -19.23 0.34 -10.63
N VAL A 237 -18.35 -0.57 -11.06
CA VAL A 237 -18.75 -1.81 -11.73
C VAL A 237 -19.60 -2.71 -10.81
N MET A 238 -19.19 -2.86 -9.55
CA MET A 238 -19.89 -3.71 -8.58
C MET A 238 -21.22 -3.12 -8.12
N GLN A 239 -21.31 -1.79 -8.00
CA GLN A 239 -22.44 -1.07 -7.40
C GLN A 239 -23.34 -0.37 -8.42
N ILE A 240 -23.38 -0.85 -9.67
CA ILE A 240 -24.21 -0.25 -10.73
C ILE A 240 -25.71 -0.19 -10.37
N ALA A 241 -26.17 -1.16 -9.58
CA ALA A 241 -27.53 -1.22 -9.05
C ALA A 241 -27.78 -0.28 -7.84
N THR A 242 -26.73 0.37 -7.31
CA THR A 242 -26.81 1.32 -6.20
C THR A 242 -26.31 2.70 -6.67
N PRO A 243 -27.14 3.48 -7.40
CA PRO A 243 -26.69 4.67 -8.14
C PRO A 243 -26.01 5.74 -7.29
N LEU A 244 -26.39 5.88 -6.01
CA LEU A 244 -25.78 6.85 -5.10
C LEU A 244 -24.32 6.47 -4.79
N VAL A 245 -24.03 5.20 -4.56
CA VAL A 245 -22.66 4.72 -4.30
C VAL A 245 -21.82 4.78 -5.57
N ALA A 246 -22.34 4.25 -6.69
CA ALA A 246 -21.66 4.28 -7.98
C ALA A 246 -21.37 5.74 -8.42
N GLY A 247 -22.36 6.63 -8.31
CA GLY A 247 -22.21 8.05 -8.64
C GLY A 247 -21.16 8.76 -7.77
N THR A 248 -21.14 8.48 -6.46
CA THR A 248 -20.11 9.02 -5.56
C THR A 248 -18.70 8.53 -5.96
N ALA A 249 -18.56 7.26 -6.32
CA ALA A 249 -17.30 6.73 -6.79
C ALA A 249 -16.86 7.37 -8.12
N VAL A 250 -17.77 7.59 -9.08
CA VAL A 250 -17.49 8.31 -10.35
C VAL A 250 -16.99 9.72 -10.06
N VAL A 251 -17.69 10.47 -9.20
CA VAL A 251 -17.26 11.83 -8.80
C VAL A 251 -15.87 11.80 -8.17
N GLY A 252 -15.58 10.80 -7.33
CA GLY A 252 -14.25 10.59 -6.76
C GLY A 252 -13.18 10.35 -7.81
N VAL A 253 -13.44 9.50 -8.81
CA VAL A 253 -12.52 9.28 -9.96
C VAL A 253 -12.25 10.59 -10.70
N LEU A 254 -13.30 11.32 -11.08
CA LEU A 254 -13.16 12.58 -11.82
C LEU A 254 -12.38 13.62 -11.01
N ALA A 255 -12.65 13.76 -9.72
CA ALA A 255 -11.94 14.66 -8.83
C ALA A 255 -10.44 14.33 -8.74
N LEU A 256 -10.10 13.05 -8.55
CA LEU A 256 -8.70 12.60 -8.47
C LEU A 256 -7.95 12.82 -9.78
N VAL A 257 -8.55 12.49 -10.92
CA VAL A 257 -7.96 12.69 -12.25
C VAL A 257 -7.78 14.18 -12.53
N TYR A 258 -8.77 15.01 -12.22
CA TYR A 258 -8.70 16.46 -12.41
C TYR A 258 -7.58 17.09 -11.57
N VAL A 259 -7.53 16.78 -10.28
CA VAL A 259 -6.48 17.31 -9.39
C VAL A 259 -5.09 16.80 -9.79
N ALA A 260 -4.96 15.55 -10.24
CA ALA A 260 -3.71 15.02 -10.78
C ALA A 260 -3.27 15.83 -11.99
N ALA A 261 -4.18 16.05 -12.96
CA ALA A 261 -3.88 16.85 -14.15
C ALA A 261 -3.40 18.27 -13.81
N LEU A 262 -4.06 18.95 -12.89
CA LEU A 262 -3.63 20.28 -12.42
C LEU A 262 -2.25 20.24 -11.74
N THR A 263 -2.04 19.29 -10.84
CA THR A 263 -0.79 19.15 -10.07
C THR A 263 0.43 18.95 -10.97
N PHE A 264 0.29 18.18 -12.05
CA PHE A 264 1.40 17.86 -12.96
C PHE A 264 1.56 18.88 -14.10
N ARG A 265 0.50 19.56 -14.56
CA ARG A 265 0.63 20.67 -15.50
C ARG A 265 1.44 21.83 -14.94
N GLN A 266 1.18 22.23 -13.69
CA GLN A 266 1.93 23.30 -13.03
C GLN A 266 3.42 22.96 -12.86
N ALA A 267 3.79 21.68 -12.69
CA ALA A 267 5.18 21.27 -12.59
C ALA A 267 5.95 21.38 -13.92
N GLY A 268 5.28 21.21 -15.06
CA GLY A 268 5.87 21.41 -16.40
C GLY A 268 6.17 22.88 -16.67
N TYR A 269 5.33 23.79 -16.21
CA TYR A 269 5.50 25.24 -16.44
C TYR A 269 6.70 25.83 -15.67
N THR A 270 6.92 25.37 -14.43
CA THR A 270 8.05 25.84 -13.59
C THR A 270 9.40 25.22 -13.96
N ALA A 271 9.44 24.21 -14.82
CA ALA A 271 10.68 23.60 -15.30
C ALA A 271 11.17 24.22 -16.62
N THR A 272 10.37 25.07 -17.27
CA THR A 272 10.66 25.71 -18.56
C THR A 272 10.88 27.24 -18.46
N THR A 273 10.72 27.81 -17.28
CA THR A 273 11.07 29.20 -16.92
C THR A 273 12.26 29.22 -15.96
#